data_a1343d1b49964814944074a854da8306
#
_entry.id   a1343d1b49964814944074a854da8306
#
_cell.length_a   1.000
_cell.length_b   1.000
_cell.length_c   1.000
_cell.angle_alpha   90.00
_cell.angle_beta   90.00
_cell.angle_gamma   90.00
#
_symmetry.space_group_name_H-M   'P 1'
#
loop_
_entity.id
_entity.type
_entity.pdbx_description
1 polymer ?
#
loop_
_entity_poly.entity_id
_entity_poly.type
_entity_poly.pdbx_seq_one_letter_code
_entity_poly.pdbx_strand_id
1 'polypeptide(L)'
;MLGKGIVLGLAETARNFFGSFFRRERLTTVQFPEERLPQIEAARNFPFLVFDGADWQQGMRCVACQICEKECPPKCILIEKSKDKKPDATGKLQFYPAVFNIDVSVCMSCQICVEVCPFDAIKMDVDFELSTYDRFGGLLWDKQRLSKSNEHYHQIHPTEAAAVDAALAAEREKLAAKAKATSAQPASAAPAASAPATAEGTA
;
A
#
# COMPACT_ATOMS: atom_id res chain seq x y z
N MET A 1 34.73 -3.53 -48.13
CA MET A 1 34.72 -3.22 -46.71
C MET A 1 33.84 -4.16 -45.82
N LEU A 2 33.21 -5.18 -46.44
CA LEU A 2 32.33 -6.13 -45.71
C LEU A 2 33.07 -7.00 -44.69
N GLY A 3 34.34 -7.31 -44.85
CA GLY A 3 35.06 -8.23 -43.98
C GLY A 3 35.49 -7.64 -42.60
N LYS A 4 35.68 -6.32 -42.53
CA LYS A 4 36.21 -5.68 -41.31
C LYS A 4 35.22 -5.73 -40.14
N GLY A 5 33.91 -5.57 -40.40
CA GLY A 5 32.88 -5.68 -39.38
C GLY A 5 32.72 -7.08 -38.81
N ILE A 6 32.86 -8.10 -39.66
CA ILE A 6 32.80 -9.52 -39.26
C ILE A 6 33.96 -9.86 -38.33
N VAL A 7 35.18 -9.43 -38.69
CA VAL A 7 36.36 -9.66 -37.88
C VAL A 7 36.27 -8.96 -36.51
N LEU A 8 35.79 -7.71 -36.47
CA LEU A 8 35.57 -6.99 -35.22
C LEU A 8 34.50 -7.66 -34.34
N GLY A 9 33.41 -8.13 -34.95
CA GLY A 9 32.36 -8.87 -34.22
C GLY A 9 32.88 -10.17 -33.62
N LEU A 10 33.64 -10.96 -34.42
CA LEU A 10 34.30 -12.19 -33.94
C LEU A 10 35.31 -11.90 -32.81
N ALA A 11 36.08 -10.84 -32.91
CA ALA A 11 37.04 -10.45 -31.89
C ALA A 11 36.34 -10.09 -30.58
N GLU A 12 35.23 -9.36 -30.61
CA GLU A 12 34.45 -9.02 -29.39
C GLU A 12 33.80 -10.28 -28.81
N THR A 13 33.26 -11.16 -29.61
CA THR A 13 32.70 -12.44 -29.15
C THR A 13 33.79 -13.29 -28.48
N ALA A 14 34.96 -13.42 -29.10
CA ALA A 14 36.08 -14.14 -28.52
C ALA A 14 36.56 -13.53 -27.21
N ARG A 15 36.65 -12.18 -27.12
CA ARG A 15 36.99 -11.45 -25.91
C ARG A 15 35.99 -11.72 -24.79
N ASN A 16 34.70 -11.73 -25.08
CA ASN A 16 33.67 -12.03 -24.11
C ASN A 16 33.73 -13.50 -23.67
N PHE A 17 33.91 -14.42 -24.60
CA PHE A 17 34.07 -15.84 -24.31
C PHE A 17 35.24 -16.11 -23.38
N PHE A 18 36.44 -15.70 -23.73
CA PHE A 18 37.63 -15.91 -22.89
C PHE A 18 37.54 -15.11 -21.58
N GLY A 19 36.97 -13.88 -21.61
CA GLY A 19 36.76 -13.05 -20.42
C GLY A 19 35.84 -13.66 -19.38
N SER A 20 34.85 -14.47 -19.79
CA SER A 20 33.92 -15.14 -18.89
C SER A 20 34.57 -16.19 -17.98
N PHE A 21 35.70 -16.80 -18.42
CA PHE A 21 36.43 -17.74 -17.57
C PHE A 21 37.24 -17.07 -16.44
N PHE A 22 37.59 -15.81 -16.60
CA PHE A 22 38.46 -15.11 -15.64
C PHE A 22 37.79 -14.00 -14.87
N ARG A 23 36.61 -13.51 -15.33
CA ARG A 23 35.90 -12.39 -14.73
C ARG A 23 34.46 -12.75 -14.44
N ARG A 24 34.13 -12.95 -13.16
CA ARG A 24 32.77 -13.28 -12.71
C ARG A 24 31.75 -12.19 -13.08
N GLU A 25 32.18 -10.92 -13.12
CA GLU A 25 31.35 -9.76 -13.51
C GLU A 25 30.80 -9.86 -14.95
N ARG A 26 31.37 -10.71 -15.80
CA ARG A 26 30.88 -10.96 -17.16
C ARG A 26 29.81 -12.06 -17.24
N LEU A 27 29.63 -12.80 -16.16
CA LEU A 27 28.59 -13.81 -16.06
C LEU A 27 27.32 -13.15 -15.57
N THR A 28 26.27 -13.12 -16.40
CA THR A 28 24.95 -12.58 -16.06
C THR A 28 24.07 -13.63 -15.38
N THR A 29 24.51 -14.89 -15.39
CA THR A 29 23.75 -16.00 -14.81
C THR A 29 23.89 -16.00 -13.29
N VAL A 30 22.76 -16.07 -12.60
CA VAL A 30 22.67 -16.24 -11.15
C VAL A 30 22.31 -17.68 -10.85
N GLN A 31 23.02 -18.31 -9.93
CA GLN A 31 22.79 -19.70 -9.53
C GLN A 31 21.69 -19.74 -8.45
N PHE A 32 20.44 -19.54 -8.85
CA PHE A 32 19.30 -19.68 -7.97
C PHE A 32 19.06 -21.19 -7.65
N PRO A 33 18.78 -21.61 -6.41
CA PRO A 33 18.49 -20.76 -5.23
C PRO A 33 19.70 -20.40 -4.36
N GLU A 34 20.93 -20.86 -4.70
CA GLU A 34 22.14 -20.64 -3.88
C GLU A 34 22.56 -19.17 -3.89
N GLU A 35 22.42 -18.50 -5.03
CA GLU A 35 22.61 -17.07 -5.17
C GLU A 35 21.28 -16.38 -5.43
N ARG A 36 20.99 -15.29 -4.69
CA ARG A 36 19.81 -14.47 -4.89
C ARG A 36 20.21 -13.05 -5.24
N LEU A 37 19.54 -12.50 -6.26
CA LEU A 37 19.70 -11.08 -6.58
C LEU A 37 19.01 -10.23 -5.50
N PRO A 38 19.62 -9.09 -5.11
CA PRO A 38 18.94 -8.14 -4.25
C PRO A 38 17.69 -7.62 -4.97
N GLN A 39 16.57 -7.62 -4.28
CA GLN A 39 15.33 -7.09 -4.81
C GLN A 39 15.42 -5.57 -4.93
N ILE A 40 14.86 -5.04 -6.01
CA ILE A 40 14.79 -3.60 -6.22
C ILE A 40 13.60 -3.02 -5.46
N GLU A 41 13.72 -1.78 -4.98
CA GLU A 41 12.63 -1.09 -4.26
C GLU A 41 11.32 -1.02 -5.08
N ALA A 42 11.39 -0.93 -6.40
CA ALA A 42 10.24 -0.90 -7.29
C ALA A 42 9.66 -2.29 -7.65
N ALA A 43 9.99 -3.36 -6.89
CA ALA A 43 9.44 -4.69 -7.13
C ALA A 43 7.92 -4.72 -6.91
N ARG A 44 7.21 -5.45 -7.80
CA ARG A 44 5.74 -5.57 -7.78
C ARG A 44 5.36 -7.03 -7.66
N ASN A 45 5.36 -7.57 -6.46
CA ASN A 45 5.05 -8.98 -6.26
C ASN A 45 3.64 -9.17 -5.67
N PHE A 46 3.49 -9.28 -4.37
CA PHE A 46 2.19 -9.50 -3.75
C PHE A 46 1.79 -8.31 -2.89
N PRO A 47 0.50 -7.94 -2.87
CA PRO A 47 0.03 -6.84 -2.04
C PRO A 47 0.01 -7.22 -0.56
N PHE A 48 0.33 -6.24 0.31
CA PHE A 48 0.19 -6.35 1.75
C PHE A 48 -0.42 -5.08 2.34
N LEU A 49 -0.92 -5.17 3.58
CA LEU A 49 -1.52 -4.07 4.32
C LEU A 49 -0.54 -3.54 5.36
N VAL A 50 -0.32 -2.23 5.35
CA VAL A 50 0.56 -1.56 6.32
C VAL A 50 -0.21 -1.26 7.60
N PHE A 51 0.43 -1.54 8.74
CA PHE A 51 -0.05 -1.09 10.04
C PHE A 51 1.04 -0.36 10.82
N ASP A 52 0.64 0.61 11.63
CA ASP A 52 1.51 1.39 12.50
C ASP A 52 1.45 0.84 13.94
N GLY A 53 2.58 0.87 14.65
CA GLY A 53 2.67 0.41 16.04
C GLY A 53 2.86 -1.09 16.20
N ALA A 54 2.56 -1.60 17.41
CA ALA A 54 2.81 -2.99 17.78
C ALA A 54 1.63 -3.94 17.48
N ASP A 55 0.42 -3.41 17.39
CA ASP A 55 -0.80 -4.21 17.19
C ASP A 55 -1.40 -3.95 15.81
N TRP A 56 -1.38 -4.99 14.96
CA TRP A 56 -1.92 -4.92 13.60
C TRP A 56 -3.41 -4.62 13.57
N GLN A 57 -4.19 -5.00 14.61
CA GLN A 57 -5.64 -4.76 14.62
C GLN A 57 -5.98 -3.29 14.86
N GLN A 58 -5.19 -2.59 15.66
CA GLN A 58 -5.43 -1.19 16.01
C GLN A 58 -4.69 -0.23 15.08
N GLY A 59 -3.49 -0.61 14.64
CA GLY A 59 -2.63 0.23 13.81
C GLY A 59 -2.88 0.17 12.30
N MET A 60 -3.85 -0.61 11.83
CA MET A 60 -4.11 -0.77 10.41
C MET A 60 -4.52 0.56 9.76
N ARG A 61 -3.80 0.97 8.70
CA ARG A 61 -4.09 2.20 7.94
C ARG A 61 -5.36 2.09 7.09
N CYS A 62 -5.81 0.87 6.76
CA CYS A 62 -6.97 0.65 5.89
C CYS A 62 -8.28 1.07 6.58
N VAL A 63 -9.06 1.92 5.90
CA VAL A 63 -10.37 2.41 6.35
C VAL A 63 -11.56 1.72 5.65
N ALA A 64 -11.33 0.60 4.98
CA ALA A 64 -12.37 -0.14 4.26
C ALA A 64 -13.18 0.72 3.26
N CYS A 65 -12.53 1.61 2.52
CA CYS A 65 -13.19 2.48 1.53
C CYS A 65 -13.66 1.71 0.28
N GLN A 66 -13.18 0.47 0.06
CA GLN A 66 -13.53 -0.42 -1.05
C GLN A 66 -13.13 0.09 -2.45
N ILE A 67 -12.28 1.12 -2.54
CA ILE A 67 -11.81 1.63 -3.84
C ILE A 67 -10.95 0.57 -4.53
N CYS A 68 -9.97 -0.02 -3.83
CA CYS A 68 -9.11 -1.07 -4.38
C CYS A 68 -9.87 -2.34 -4.82
N GLU A 69 -10.97 -2.68 -4.15
CA GLU A 69 -11.86 -3.78 -4.56
C GLU A 69 -12.57 -3.47 -5.89
N LYS A 70 -13.07 -2.24 -6.05
CA LYS A 70 -13.77 -1.79 -7.26
C LYS A 70 -12.86 -1.69 -8.46
N GLU A 71 -11.66 -1.15 -8.26
CA GLU A 71 -10.67 -0.90 -9.31
C GLU A 71 -9.82 -2.15 -9.65
N CYS A 72 -9.93 -3.23 -8.88
CA CYS A 72 -9.19 -4.46 -9.14
C CYS A 72 -9.69 -5.14 -10.43
N PRO A 73 -8.85 -5.29 -11.49
CA PRO A 73 -9.29 -5.89 -12.75
C PRO A 73 -9.75 -7.35 -12.61
N PRO A 74 -8.98 -8.25 -11.95
CA PRO A 74 -9.39 -9.64 -11.73
C PRO A 74 -10.42 -9.81 -10.60
N LYS A 75 -10.83 -8.73 -9.88
CA LYS A 75 -11.78 -8.78 -8.76
C LYS A 75 -11.36 -9.77 -7.66
N CYS A 76 -10.07 -9.83 -7.37
CA CYS A 76 -9.50 -10.75 -6.39
C CYS A 76 -9.53 -10.22 -4.94
N ILE A 77 -10.01 -9.00 -4.71
CA ILE A 77 -10.07 -8.35 -3.40
C ILE A 77 -11.52 -8.36 -2.91
N LEU A 78 -11.73 -8.79 -1.66
CA LEU A 78 -13.02 -8.75 -0.97
C LEU A 78 -12.87 -7.96 0.32
N ILE A 79 -13.72 -6.92 0.50
CA ILE A 79 -13.68 -6.04 1.67
C ILE A 79 -15.07 -5.91 2.28
N GLU A 80 -15.20 -6.30 3.55
CA GLU A 80 -16.39 -6.04 4.34
C GLU A 80 -16.08 -4.98 5.41
N LYS A 81 -16.93 -3.96 5.49
CA LYS A 81 -16.79 -2.88 6.48
C LYS A 81 -17.22 -3.35 7.86
N SER A 82 -16.50 -2.90 8.88
CA SER A 82 -16.92 -3.05 10.27
C SER A 82 -18.16 -2.20 10.57
N LYS A 83 -18.88 -2.56 11.61
CA LYS A 83 -19.98 -1.73 12.16
C LYS A 83 -19.43 -0.59 13.02
N ASP A 84 -18.30 -0.81 13.67
CA ASP A 84 -17.66 0.13 14.57
C ASP A 84 -16.64 0.99 13.82
N LYS A 85 -16.30 2.14 14.41
CA LYS A 85 -15.28 3.06 13.90
C LYS A 85 -14.06 3.05 14.80
N LYS A 86 -12.89 3.20 14.19
CA LYS A 86 -11.60 3.37 14.87
C LYS A 86 -10.92 4.66 14.38
N PRO A 87 -10.03 5.25 15.16
CA PRO A 87 -9.18 6.32 14.66
C PRO A 87 -8.24 5.76 13.58
N ASP A 88 -8.17 6.45 12.44
CA ASP A 88 -7.22 6.16 11.38
C ASP A 88 -5.81 6.69 11.71
N ALA A 89 -4.86 6.53 10.78
CA ALA A 89 -3.50 7.04 10.93
C ALA A 89 -3.43 8.55 11.17
N THR A 90 -4.46 9.31 10.84
CA THR A 90 -4.56 10.77 11.07
C THR A 90 -5.33 11.14 12.32
N GLY A 91 -5.93 10.17 13.03
CA GLY A 91 -6.76 10.38 14.23
C GLY A 91 -8.23 10.64 13.96
N LYS A 92 -8.70 10.58 12.70
CA LYS A 92 -10.12 10.67 12.35
C LYS A 92 -10.82 9.33 12.62
N LEU A 93 -12.04 9.36 13.13
CA LEU A 93 -12.85 8.15 13.30
C LEU A 93 -13.35 7.65 11.95
N GLN A 94 -12.84 6.50 11.50
CA GLN A 94 -13.17 5.85 10.24
C GLN A 94 -13.62 4.40 10.47
N PHE A 95 -14.31 3.84 9.49
CA PHE A 95 -14.55 2.40 9.46
C PHE A 95 -13.23 1.67 9.23
N TYR A 96 -13.17 0.42 9.63
CA TYR A 96 -12.04 -0.47 9.35
C TYR A 96 -12.55 -1.76 8.69
N PRO A 97 -11.70 -2.54 8.02
CA PRO A 97 -12.14 -3.78 7.42
C PRO A 97 -12.42 -4.84 8.49
N ALA A 98 -13.67 -5.32 8.55
CA ALA A 98 -14.01 -6.52 9.31
C ALA A 98 -13.40 -7.74 8.61
N VAL A 99 -13.61 -7.84 7.30
CA VAL A 99 -12.99 -8.83 6.41
C VAL A 99 -12.18 -8.10 5.35
N PHE A 100 -10.98 -8.58 5.08
CA PHE A 100 -10.14 -8.16 3.97
C PHE A 100 -9.40 -9.37 3.45
N ASN A 101 -9.80 -9.87 2.31
CA ASN A 101 -9.23 -11.05 1.71
C ASN A 101 -8.74 -10.73 0.30
N ILE A 102 -7.61 -11.30 -0.06
CA ILE A 102 -7.07 -11.27 -1.43
C ILE A 102 -6.81 -12.69 -1.90
N ASP A 103 -7.42 -13.06 -3.02
CA ASP A 103 -7.07 -14.30 -3.72
C ASP A 103 -5.82 -14.04 -4.58
N VAL A 104 -4.65 -14.37 -4.02
CA VAL A 104 -3.37 -14.16 -4.71
C VAL A 104 -3.15 -15.12 -5.87
N SER A 105 -3.97 -16.18 -5.99
CA SER A 105 -3.89 -17.12 -7.12
C SER A 105 -4.35 -16.50 -8.44
N VAL A 106 -5.17 -15.46 -8.40
CA VAL A 106 -5.67 -14.73 -9.57
C VAL A 106 -5.16 -13.28 -9.61
N CYS A 107 -4.45 -12.86 -8.57
CA CYS A 107 -3.81 -11.53 -8.53
C CYS A 107 -2.74 -11.43 -9.61
N MET A 108 -2.82 -10.39 -10.45
CA MET A 108 -1.85 -10.15 -11.52
C MET A 108 -0.71 -9.18 -11.13
N SER A 109 -0.62 -8.82 -9.85
CA SER A 109 0.41 -7.93 -9.30
C SER A 109 0.56 -6.60 -10.06
N CYS A 110 -0.57 -6.05 -10.55
CA CYS A 110 -0.59 -4.86 -11.40
C CYS A 110 -0.38 -3.54 -10.65
N GLN A 111 -0.44 -3.54 -9.31
CA GLN A 111 -0.25 -2.38 -8.44
C GLN A 111 -1.39 -1.33 -8.47
N ILE A 112 -2.44 -1.48 -9.28
CA ILE A 112 -3.56 -0.54 -9.33
C ILE A 112 -4.17 -0.31 -7.94
N CYS A 113 -4.33 -1.36 -7.12
CA CYS A 113 -4.83 -1.25 -5.75
C CYS A 113 -3.98 -0.34 -4.85
N VAL A 114 -2.67 -0.25 -5.09
CA VAL A 114 -1.76 0.65 -4.37
C VAL A 114 -1.95 2.09 -4.85
N GLU A 115 -1.97 2.30 -6.17
CA GLU A 115 -2.08 3.64 -6.78
C GLU A 115 -3.41 4.33 -6.45
N VAL A 116 -4.51 3.58 -6.35
CA VAL A 116 -5.83 4.14 -6.04
C VAL A 116 -6.10 4.31 -4.54
N CYS A 117 -5.18 3.87 -3.67
CA CYS A 117 -5.39 3.92 -2.23
C CYS A 117 -5.08 5.32 -1.66
N PRO A 118 -6.07 6.10 -1.20
CA PRO A 118 -5.83 7.45 -0.69
C PRO A 118 -5.28 7.46 0.75
N PHE A 119 -5.11 6.28 1.37
CA PHE A 119 -4.64 6.13 2.76
C PHE A 119 -3.27 5.46 2.86
N ASP A 120 -2.62 5.19 1.74
CA ASP A 120 -1.34 4.49 1.70
C ASP A 120 -1.32 3.19 2.53
N ALA A 121 -2.47 2.51 2.58
CA ALA A 121 -2.70 1.36 3.43
C ALA A 121 -2.34 0.02 2.79
N ILE A 122 -2.25 -0.04 1.46
CA ILE A 122 -1.86 -1.24 0.71
C ILE A 122 -0.62 -0.94 -0.11
N LYS A 123 0.35 -1.83 -0.07
CA LYS A 123 1.64 -1.72 -0.74
C LYS A 123 2.03 -3.05 -1.37
N MET A 124 3.06 -3.05 -2.21
CA MET A 124 3.56 -4.29 -2.83
C MET A 124 4.80 -4.78 -2.08
N ASP A 125 4.87 -6.09 -1.88
CA ASP A 125 5.99 -6.75 -1.24
C ASP A 125 7.08 -7.10 -2.27
N VAL A 126 8.26 -7.40 -1.77
CA VAL A 126 9.39 -7.92 -2.55
C VAL A 126 9.43 -9.44 -2.61
N ASP A 127 8.67 -10.12 -1.74
CA ASP A 127 8.56 -11.58 -1.74
C ASP A 127 7.92 -12.07 -3.04
N PHE A 128 8.56 -13.00 -3.72
CA PHE A 128 8.08 -13.58 -4.99
C PHE A 128 7.91 -15.10 -4.94
N GLU A 129 8.44 -15.75 -3.90
CA GLU A 129 8.37 -17.20 -3.75
C GLU A 129 7.04 -17.58 -3.11
N LEU A 130 6.09 -18.04 -3.91
CA LEU A 130 4.80 -18.50 -3.47
C LEU A 130 4.48 -19.84 -4.11
N SER A 131 4.53 -20.91 -3.31
CA SER A 131 4.22 -22.25 -3.74
C SER A 131 3.41 -22.96 -2.67
N THR A 132 2.31 -23.58 -3.06
CA THR A 132 1.42 -24.33 -2.16
C THR A 132 0.67 -25.40 -2.93
N TYR A 133 0.31 -26.49 -2.24
CA TYR A 133 -0.54 -27.55 -2.77
C TYR A 133 -2.04 -27.26 -2.60
N ASP A 134 -2.40 -26.35 -1.69
CA ASP A 134 -3.78 -25.98 -1.42
C ASP A 134 -4.03 -24.51 -1.80
N ARG A 135 -4.92 -24.31 -2.77
CA ARG A 135 -5.27 -22.98 -3.24
C ARG A 135 -5.95 -22.15 -2.14
N PHE A 136 -6.93 -22.71 -1.46
CA PHE A 136 -7.74 -21.93 -0.51
C PHE A 136 -7.01 -21.69 0.81
N GLY A 137 -6.29 -22.67 1.34
CA GLY A 137 -5.50 -22.51 2.55
C GLY A 137 -4.19 -21.74 2.34
N GLY A 138 -3.61 -21.82 1.13
CA GLY A 138 -2.32 -21.22 0.84
C GLY A 138 -2.36 -19.87 0.11
N LEU A 139 -3.35 -19.66 -0.77
CA LEU A 139 -3.38 -18.51 -1.69
C LEU A 139 -4.54 -17.54 -1.46
N LEU A 140 -5.52 -17.91 -0.66
CA LEU A 140 -6.52 -16.96 -0.16
C LEU A 140 -5.98 -16.31 1.12
N TRP A 141 -5.45 -15.12 1.00
CA TRP A 141 -4.84 -14.41 2.12
C TRP A 141 -5.86 -13.55 2.84
N ASP A 142 -5.96 -13.78 4.12
CA ASP A 142 -6.81 -13.00 5.02
C ASP A 142 -6.12 -11.73 5.50
N LYS A 143 -6.86 -10.89 6.16
CA LYS A 143 -6.41 -9.63 6.74
C LYS A 143 -5.18 -9.78 7.64
N GLN A 144 -5.10 -10.85 8.44
CA GLN A 144 -3.99 -11.08 9.34
C GLN A 144 -2.70 -11.40 8.56
N ARG A 145 -2.79 -12.29 7.58
CA ARG A 145 -1.65 -12.68 6.75
C ARG A 145 -1.14 -11.53 5.88
N LEU A 146 -2.06 -10.67 5.42
CA LEU A 146 -1.73 -9.48 4.64
C LEU A 146 -1.07 -8.38 5.47
N SER A 147 -1.29 -8.34 6.80
CA SER A 147 -0.80 -7.25 7.64
C SER A 147 0.69 -7.35 7.91
N LYS A 148 1.45 -6.35 7.47
CA LYS A 148 2.89 -6.18 7.75
C LYS A 148 3.15 -4.82 8.39
N SER A 149 4.15 -4.75 9.27
CA SER A 149 4.46 -3.52 10.00
C SER A 149 5.01 -2.42 9.08
N ASN A 150 4.83 -1.16 9.48
CA ASN A 150 5.46 -0.04 8.82
C ASN A 150 7.00 -0.15 8.81
N GLU A 151 7.58 -0.81 9.81
CA GLU A 151 9.01 -1.11 9.86
C GLU A 151 9.44 -2.03 8.70
N HIS A 152 8.65 -3.08 8.40
CA HIS A 152 8.88 -3.92 7.23
C HIS A 152 8.78 -3.11 5.93
N TYR A 153 7.80 -2.19 5.84
CA TYR A 153 7.65 -1.31 4.69
C TYR A 153 8.89 -0.43 4.49
N HIS A 154 9.46 0.13 5.56
CA HIS A 154 10.73 0.89 5.49
C HIS A 154 11.93 0.05 5.06
N GLN A 155 11.97 -1.24 5.40
CA GLN A 155 13.05 -2.14 4.98
C GLN A 155 13.03 -2.42 3.47
N ILE A 156 11.85 -2.56 2.88
CA ILE A 156 11.70 -2.93 1.46
C ILE A 156 11.56 -1.72 0.52
N HIS A 157 10.95 -0.62 0.99
CA HIS A 157 10.70 0.61 0.24
C HIS A 157 11.13 1.85 1.03
N PRO A 158 12.43 2.04 1.32
CA PRO A 158 12.89 3.10 2.23
C PRO A 158 12.56 4.51 1.75
N THR A 159 12.64 4.77 0.43
CA THR A 159 12.39 6.10 -0.12
C THR A 159 10.89 6.43 -0.11
N GLU A 160 10.05 5.50 -0.53
CA GLU A 160 8.60 5.67 -0.56
C GLU A 160 8.02 5.75 0.85
N ALA A 161 8.44 4.87 1.77
CA ALA A 161 7.97 4.84 3.15
C ALA A 161 8.27 6.14 3.90
N ALA A 162 9.49 6.70 3.72
CA ALA A 162 9.85 7.99 4.31
C ALA A 162 8.98 9.14 3.79
N ALA A 163 8.68 9.16 2.49
CA ALA A 163 7.82 10.18 1.88
C ALA A 163 6.38 10.09 2.40
N VAL A 164 5.83 8.86 2.50
CA VAL A 164 4.47 8.61 3.02
C VAL A 164 4.37 9.03 4.49
N ASP A 165 5.33 8.64 5.33
CA ASP A 165 5.31 8.99 6.76
C ASP A 165 5.45 10.50 6.98
N ALA A 166 6.25 11.19 6.18
CA ALA A 166 6.34 12.67 6.21
C ALA A 166 5.00 13.32 5.82
N ALA A 167 4.32 12.80 4.79
CA ALA A 167 3.01 13.30 4.37
C ALA A 167 1.94 13.08 5.47
N LEU A 168 1.91 11.90 6.08
CA LEU A 168 0.99 11.59 7.20
C LEU A 168 1.26 12.46 8.42
N ALA A 169 2.52 12.72 8.76
CA ALA A 169 2.90 13.61 9.86
C ALA A 169 2.41 15.04 9.60
N ALA A 170 2.62 15.56 8.39
CA ALA A 170 2.14 16.89 8.00
C ALA A 170 0.60 17.00 8.04
N GLU A 171 -0.12 15.93 7.68
CA GLU A 171 -1.58 15.92 7.76
C GLU A 171 -2.07 15.90 9.21
N ARG A 172 -1.43 15.09 10.08
CA ARG A 172 -1.70 15.08 11.54
C ARG A 172 -1.52 16.46 12.16
N GLU A 173 -0.46 17.18 11.82
CA GLU A 173 -0.20 18.54 12.32
C GLU A 173 -1.29 19.52 11.86
N LYS A 174 -1.68 19.48 10.57
CA LYS A 174 -2.77 20.32 10.04
C LYS A 174 -4.10 20.06 10.75
N LEU A 175 -4.41 18.81 11.05
CA LEU A 175 -5.63 18.44 11.78
C LEU A 175 -5.57 18.90 13.24
N ALA A 176 -4.44 18.73 13.91
CA ALA A 176 -4.23 19.20 15.28
C ALA A 176 -4.35 20.74 15.35
N ALA A 177 -3.81 21.46 14.39
CA ALA A 177 -3.93 22.92 14.30
C ALA A 177 -5.40 23.35 14.08
N LYS A 178 -6.16 22.67 13.22
CA LYS A 178 -7.59 22.92 13.01
C LYS A 178 -8.40 22.65 14.27
N ALA A 179 -8.14 21.54 14.97
CA ALA A 179 -8.82 21.22 16.21
C ALA A 179 -8.62 22.29 17.31
N LYS A 180 -7.38 22.81 17.43
CA LYS A 180 -7.06 23.92 18.33
C LYS A 180 -7.76 25.22 17.95
N ALA A 181 -7.85 25.53 16.65
CA ALA A 181 -8.54 26.72 16.16
C ALA A 181 -10.07 26.67 16.40
N THR A 182 -10.67 25.48 16.25
CA THR A 182 -12.12 25.28 16.49
C THR A 182 -12.46 25.34 17.98
N SER A 183 -11.57 24.90 18.87
CA SER A 183 -11.76 25.01 20.33
C SER A 183 -11.54 26.42 20.88
N ALA A 184 -10.92 27.32 20.12
CA ALA A 184 -10.66 28.71 20.50
C ALA A 184 -11.76 29.69 20.06
N GLN A 185 -12.80 29.26 19.34
CA GLN A 185 -13.96 30.09 19.04
C GLN A 185 -14.95 30.06 20.23
N PRO A 186 -15.14 31.17 20.97
CA PRO A 186 -16.19 31.25 22.00
C PRO A 186 -17.55 31.18 21.33
N ALA A 187 -18.47 30.41 21.91
CA ALA A 187 -19.86 30.33 21.52
C ALA A 187 -20.48 31.74 21.48
N SER A 188 -20.58 32.32 20.28
CA SER A 188 -21.28 33.59 20.09
C SER A 188 -22.76 33.33 19.87
N ALA A 189 -23.57 33.74 20.88
CA ALA A 189 -24.96 34.19 20.85
C ALA A 189 -25.97 33.30 20.08
N ALA A 190 -26.80 32.63 20.89
CA ALA A 190 -28.13 32.19 20.49
C ALA A 190 -28.98 33.41 20.05
N PRO A 191 -29.72 33.35 18.92
CA PRO A 191 -30.77 34.35 18.65
C PRO A 191 -31.97 34.11 19.54
N ALA A 192 -32.42 35.19 20.16
CA ALA A 192 -33.59 35.24 21.06
C ALA A 192 -34.87 34.78 20.34
N ALA A 193 -35.62 33.93 21.02
CA ALA A 193 -36.96 33.50 20.64
C ALA A 193 -37.89 34.70 20.53
N SER A 194 -38.44 34.97 19.36
CA SER A 194 -39.60 35.84 19.18
C SER A 194 -40.89 35.04 19.48
N ALA A 195 -41.67 35.57 20.39
CA ALA A 195 -42.97 35.05 20.87
C ALA A 195 -44.01 34.96 19.72
N PRO A 196 -44.99 34.04 19.81
CA PRO A 196 -46.08 34.00 18.83
C PRO A 196 -47.15 35.03 19.20
N ALA A 197 -47.53 35.88 18.23
CA ALA A 197 -48.72 36.73 18.34
C ALA A 197 -49.98 35.90 18.08
N THR A 198 -50.84 35.88 19.04
CA THR A 198 -52.26 35.45 18.94
C THR A 198 -53.01 36.40 18.00
N ALA A 199 -53.73 35.86 17.03
CA ALA A 199 -54.83 36.58 16.38
C ALA A 199 -56.02 35.65 16.28
N GLU A 200 -57.04 35.97 17.04
CA GLU A 200 -58.44 35.53 16.92
C GLU A 200 -59.06 36.03 15.62
N GLY A 201 -60.09 35.34 15.16
CA GLY A 201 -61.16 36.02 14.43
C GLY A 201 -61.76 35.24 13.27
N THR A 202 -62.86 34.52 13.57
CA THR A 202 -64.18 34.57 12.91
C THR A 202 -64.28 34.40 11.39
N ALA A 203 -64.90 33.39 10.96
CA ALA A 203 -66.23 33.23 10.34
C ALA A 203 -66.31 31.83 9.69
#